data_964020cce49fe2f3c677953bfe5876c5
#
_entry.id   964020cce49fe2f3c677953bfe5876c5
#
_cell.length_a   1.000
_cell.length_b   1.000
_cell.length_c   1.000
_cell.angle_alpha   90.00
_cell.angle_beta   90.00
_cell.angle_gamma   90.00
#
_symmetry.space_group_name_H-M   'P 1'
#
loop_
_entity.id
_entity.type
_entity.pdbx_description
1 polymer ?
#
loop_
_entity_poly.entity_id
_entity_poly.type
_entity_poly.pdbx_seq_one_letter_code
_entity_poly.pdbx_strand_id
1 'polypeptide(L)'
;MLEGLERISWERLRHAQGGAEDVPHLIRALMSRNEATRQAGMFGLRTSIWHHGQVYDATPYAVPFLIELIRAPALPDKDAVLTLLAELATGTSAPR
;
A
#
# COMPACT_ATOMS: atom_id res chain seq x y z
N MET A 1 -10.49 -5.73 -10.99
CA MET A 1 -10.05 -5.29 -9.67
C MET A 1 -8.84 -4.40 -9.82
N LEU A 2 -8.72 -3.38 -8.99
CA LEU A 2 -7.64 -2.40 -9.05
C LEU A 2 -7.67 -1.51 -10.31
N GLU A 3 -8.85 -1.36 -10.91
CA GLU A 3 -8.97 -0.60 -12.16
C GLU A 3 -8.62 0.87 -12.03
N GLY A 4 -8.72 1.42 -10.84
CA GLY A 4 -8.44 2.84 -10.62
C GLY A 4 -6.97 3.17 -10.38
N LEU A 5 -6.10 2.15 -10.29
CA LEU A 5 -4.70 2.40 -9.96
C LEU A 5 -4.01 3.35 -10.94
N GLU A 6 -4.23 3.17 -12.23
CA GLU A 6 -3.59 4.00 -13.24
C GLU A 6 -4.20 5.39 -13.37
N ARG A 7 -5.36 5.64 -12.75
CA ARG A 7 -6.03 6.94 -12.83
C ARG A 7 -5.47 7.94 -11.82
N ILE A 8 -4.70 7.46 -10.86
CA ILE A 8 -4.11 8.31 -9.84
C ILE A 8 -2.72 8.73 -10.30
N SER A 9 -2.43 10.02 -10.19
CA SER A 9 -1.12 10.56 -10.56
C SER A 9 -0.14 10.33 -9.43
N TRP A 10 0.27 9.08 -9.26
CA TRP A 10 1.13 8.68 -8.16
C TRP A 10 2.45 9.47 -8.12
N GLU A 11 2.97 9.84 -9.29
CA GLU A 11 4.21 10.60 -9.38
C GLU A 11 4.11 11.98 -8.74
N ARG A 12 2.90 12.49 -8.53
CA ARG A 12 2.67 13.77 -7.87
C ARG A 12 2.46 13.64 -6.37
N LEU A 13 2.32 12.41 -5.90
CA LEU A 13 2.14 12.14 -4.49
C LEU A 13 3.47 11.77 -3.86
N ARG A 14 3.57 11.96 -2.57
CA ARG A 14 4.80 11.67 -1.83
C ARG A 14 4.59 10.51 -0.87
N HIS A 15 5.61 9.73 -0.69
CA HIS A 15 5.69 8.75 0.40
C HIS A 15 7.06 8.89 1.08
N ALA A 16 7.38 7.97 1.99
CA ALA A 16 8.59 8.10 2.81
C ALA A 16 9.88 8.16 1.99
N GLN A 17 9.87 7.60 0.78
CA GLN A 17 11.06 7.50 -0.07
C GLN A 17 11.07 8.51 -1.22
N GLY A 18 10.09 9.41 -1.27
CA GLY A 18 9.99 10.41 -2.34
C GLY A 18 8.69 10.29 -3.11
N GLY A 19 8.74 10.28 -4.45
CA GLY A 19 7.55 10.16 -5.29
C GLY A 19 6.94 8.76 -5.18
N ALA A 20 5.62 8.68 -5.33
CA ALA A 20 4.87 7.46 -5.07
C ALA A 20 4.58 6.62 -6.32
N GLU A 21 5.33 6.82 -7.40
CA GLU A 21 5.07 6.13 -8.66
C GLU A 21 5.24 4.61 -8.57
N ASP A 22 5.92 4.11 -7.54
CA ASP A 22 6.08 2.67 -7.33
C ASP A 22 4.92 2.01 -6.58
N VAL A 23 4.05 2.81 -5.96
CA VAL A 23 2.96 2.27 -5.13
C VAL A 23 2.03 1.31 -5.89
N PRO A 24 1.56 1.63 -7.11
CA PRO A 24 0.70 0.69 -7.81
C PRO A 24 1.38 -0.65 -8.09
N HIS A 25 2.66 -0.64 -8.39
CA HIS A 25 3.41 -1.88 -8.59
C HIS A 25 3.46 -2.70 -7.30
N LEU A 26 3.70 -2.04 -6.18
CA LEU A 26 3.76 -2.71 -4.88
C LEU A 26 2.40 -3.31 -4.49
N ILE A 27 1.32 -2.57 -4.74
CA ILE A 27 -0.03 -3.08 -4.46
C ILE A 27 -0.31 -4.33 -5.28
N ARG A 28 0.04 -4.33 -6.58
CA ARG A 28 -0.17 -5.50 -7.43
C ARG A 28 0.66 -6.69 -6.98
N ALA A 29 1.84 -6.44 -6.44
CA ALA A 29 2.71 -7.51 -5.96
C ALA A 29 2.06 -8.33 -4.85
N LEU A 30 1.15 -7.73 -4.08
CA LEU A 30 0.45 -8.45 -3.01
C LEU A 30 -0.45 -9.56 -3.52
N MET A 31 -0.80 -9.55 -4.80
CA MET A 31 -1.62 -10.60 -5.40
C MET A 31 -0.79 -11.65 -6.14
N SER A 32 0.53 -11.53 -6.12
CA SER A 32 1.40 -12.48 -6.82
C SER A 32 1.28 -13.87 -6.20
N ARG A 33 1.42 -14.89 -7.03
CA ARG A 33 1.51 -16.27 -6.54
C ARG A 33 2.87 -16.58 -5.95
N ASN A 34 3.87 -15.75 -6.25
CA ASN A 34 5.22 -15.92 -5.72
C ASN A 34 5.32 -15.26 -4.35
N GLU A 35 5.62 -16.06 -3.34
CA GLU A 35 5.68 -15.57 -1.96
C GLU A 35 6.74 -14.47 -1.79
N ALA A 36 7.90 -14.64 -2.41
CA ALA A 36 8.97 -13.63 -2.29
C ALA A 36 8.51 -12.29 -2.88
N THR A 37 7.77 -12.33 -4.00
CA THR A 37 7.22 -11.11 -4.60
C THR A 37 6.21 -10.44 -3.68
N ARG A 38 5.34 -11.23 -3.04
CA ARG A 38 4.37 -10.69 -2.08
C ARG A 38 5.06 -10.04 -0.90
N GLN A 39 6.08 -10.70 -0.36
CA GLN A 39 6.82 -10.18 0.79
C GLN A 39 7.55 -8.89 0.43
N ALA A 40 8.16 -8.83 -0.74
CA ALA A 40 8.82 -7.63 -1.21
C ALA A 40 7.84 -6.48 -1.39
N GLY A 41 6.65 -6.76 -1.93
CA GLY A 41 5.60 -5.75 -2.09
C GLY A 41 5.12 -5.21 -0.76
N MET A 42 4.89 -6.10 0.20
CA MET A 42 4.46 -5.70 1.54
C MET A 42 5.53 -4.85 2.23
N PHE A 43 6.79 -5.27 2.16
CA PHE A 43 7.88 -4.50 2.74
C PHE A 43 7.97 -3.11 2.11
N GLY A 44 7.87 -3.04 0.77
CA GLY A 44 7.91 -1.76 0.06
C GLY A 44 6.77 -0.84 0.47
N LEU A 45 5.56 -1.39 0.59
CA LEU A 45 4.41 -0.58 1.03
C LEU A 45 4.58 -0.10 2.46
N ARG A 46 4.99 -0.98 3.37
CA ARG A 46 5.16 -0.60 4.77
C ARG A 46 6.19 0.50 4.92
N THR A 47 7.25 0.47 4.13
CA THR A 47 8.29 1.49 4.23
C THR A 47 7.97 2.75 3.44
N SER A 48 7.00 2.71 2.56
CA SER A 48 6.64 3.85 1.71
C SER A 48 5.45 4.63 2.25
N ILE A 49 4.35 3.95 2.58
CA ILE A 49 3.11 4.62 2.99
C ILE A 49 2.88 4.57 4.50
N TRP A 50 3.70 3.83 5.23
CA TRP A 50 3.66 3.80 6.69
C TRP A 50 5.10 3.64 7.18
N HIS A 51 5.68 4.69 7.75
CA HIS A 51 7.09 4.69 8.14
C HIS A 51 7.20 5.31 9.54
N HIS A 52 7.66 4.52 10.48
CA HIS A 52 7.80 4.94 11.88
C HIS A 52 6.48 5.51 12.44
N GLY A 53 5.36 4.89 12.08
CA GLY A 53 4.05 5.32 12.56
C GLY A 53 3.48 6.54 11.86
N GLN A 54 4.11 7.02 10.78
CA GLN A 54 3.63 8.18 10.03
C GLN A 54 3.04 7.76 8.70
N VAL A 55 2.03 8.52 8.27
CA VAL A 55 1.41 8.33 6.96
C VAL A 55 1.75 9.53 6.07
N TYR A 56 1.63 9.35 4.77
CA TYR A 56 2.09 10.30 3.78
C TYR A 56 0.99 10.62 2.76
N ASP A 57 1.26 11.51 1.81
CA ASP A 57 0.28 11.94 0.81
C ASP A 57 -0.32 10.78 0.04
N ALA A 58 0.48 9.78 -0.28
CA ALA A 58 0.03 8.64 -1.06
C ALA A 58 -0.86 7.69 -0.26
N THR A 59 -0.78 7.72 1.07
CA THR A 59 -1.47 6.76 1.93
C THR A 59 -2.98 6.74 1.72
N PRO A 60 -3.69 7.88 1.76
CA PRO A 60 -5.15 7.82 1.58
C PRO A 60 -5.57 7.36 0.19
N TYR A 61 -4.69 7.50 -0.80
CA TYR A 61 -4.98 7.00 -2.15
C TYR A 61 -4.73 5.50 -2.27
N ALA A 62 -3.82 4.96 -1.46
CA ALA A 62 -3.53 3.52 -1.45
C ALA A 62 -4.58 2.71 -0.67
N VAL A 63 -5.16 3.29 0.38
CA VAL A 63 -6.07 2.57 1.28
C VAL A 63 -7.26 1.94 0.55
N PRO A 64 -7.97 2.65 -0.35
CA PRO A 64 -9.10 2.01 -1.04
C PRO A 64 -8.70 0.75 -1.83
N PHE A 65 -7.51 0.74 -2.40
CA PHE A 65 -7.04 -0.43 -3.16
C PHE A 65 -6.69 -1.58 -2.24
N LEU A 66 -6.14 -1.30 -1.06
CA LEU A 66 -5.87 -2.32 -0.06
C LEU A 66 -7.17 -2.94 0.45
N ILE A 67 -8.21 -2.13 0.65
CA ILE A 67 -9.52 -2.62 1.04
C ILE A 67 -10.09 -3.51 -0.07
N GLU A 68 -9.93 -3.10 -1.31
CA GLU A 68 -10.39 -3.88 -2.45
C GLU A 68 -9.73 -5.25 -2.49
N LEU A 69 -8.42 -5.30 -2.19
CA LEU A 69 -7.69 -6.57 -2.13
C LEU A 69 -8.26 -7.50 -1.06
N ILE A 70 -8.59 -6.95 0.12
CA ILE A 70 -9.14 -7.77 1.21
C ILE A 70 -10.46 -8.43 0.82
N ARG A 71 -11.23 -7.78 -0.04
CA ARG A 71 -12.49 -8.32 -0.52
C ARG A 71 -12.31 -9.43 -1.55
N ALA A 72 -11.11 -9.56 -2.11
CA ALA A 72 -10.84 -10.61 -3.08
C ALA A 72 -10.73 -11.96 -2.36
N PRO A 73 -11.54 -12.97 -2.72
CA PRO A 73 -11.54 -14.24 -1.98
C PRO A 73 -10.24 -15.03 -2.11
N ALA A 74 -9.47 -14.78 -3.15
CA ALA A 74 -8.23 -15.51 -3.41
C ALA A 74 -6.98 -14.75 -2.96
N LEU A 75 -7.12 -13.66 -2.20
CA LEU A 75 -5.95 -12.89 -1.77
C LEU A 75 -5.07 -13.72 -0.84
N PRO A 76 -3.79 -13.97 -1.20
CA PRO A 76 -2.85 -14.57 -0.26
C PRO A 76 -2.52 -13.56 0.83
N ASP A 77 -2.01 -14.03 1.97
CA ASP A 77 -1.52 -13.17 3.05
C ASP A 77 -2.51 -12.08 3.47
N LYS A 78 -3.81 -12.40 3.46
CA LYS A 78 -4.85 -11.44 3.81
C LYS A 78 -4.60 -10.82 5.18
N ASP A 79 -4.13 -11.61 6.14
CA ASP A 79 -3.87 -11.12 7.49
C ASP A 79 -2.82 -10.02 7.51
N ALA A 80 -1.80 -10.13 6.65
CA ALA A 80 -0.76 -9.11 6.58
C ALA A 80 -1.33 -7.77 6.05
N VAL A 81 -2.23 -7.84 5.07
CA VAL A 81 -2.86 -6.64 4.54
C VAL A 81 -3.78 -6.00 5.57
N LEU A 82 -4.53 -6.83 6.33
CA LEU A 82 -5.37 -6.32 7.42
C LEU A 82 -4.54 -5.64 8.49
N THR A 83 -3.39 -6.22 8.83
CA THR A 83 -2.47 -5.62 9.81
C THR A 83 -1.96 -4.26 9.30
N LEU A 84 -1.58 -4.19 8.05
CA LEU A 84 -1.13 -2.92 7.46
C LEU A 84 -2.23 -1.87 7.54
N LEU A 85 -3.46 -2.22 7.19
CA LEU A 85 -4.59 -1.28 7.27
C LEU A 85 -4.81 -0.79 8.69
N ALA A 86 -4.71 -1.69 9.67
CA ALA A 86 -4.86 -1.30 11.07
C ALA A 86 -3.76 -0.32 11.49
N GLU A 87 -2.53 -0.56 11.05
CA GLU A 87 -1.41 0.34 11.34
C GLU A 87 -1.62 1.70 10.70
N LEU A 88 -2.12 1.73 9.47
CA LEU A 88 -2.40 3.00 8.79
C LEU A 88 -3.49 3.79 9.50
N ALA A 89 -4.49 3.10 10.05
CA ALA A 89 -5.58 3.75 10.76
C ALA A 89 -5.12 4.42 12.05
N THR A 90 -4.04 3.92 12.66
CA THR A 90 -3.49 4.47 13.91
C THR A 90 -2.28 5.37 13.68
N GLY A 91 -1.84 5.50 12.42
CA GLY A 91 -0.70 6.33 12.09
C GLY A 91 -1.01 7.82 12.16
N THR A 92 0.04 8.63 12.24
CA THR A 92 -0.09 10.09 12.26
C THR A 92 0.40 10.66 10.94
N SER A 93 -0.21 11.77 10.53
CA SER A 93 0.23 12.48 9.32
C SER A 93 1.59 13.11 9.57
N ALA A 94 2.49 13.00 8.60
CA ALA A 94 3.78 13.67 8.64
C ALA A 94 3.67 14.97 7.83
N PRO A 95 4.39 16.02 8.19
CA PRO A 95 5.08 16.21 9.45
C PRO A 95 4.14 16.65 10.56
N ARG A 96 4.61 16.49 11.77
CA ARG A 96 3.83 16.92 12.91
C ARG A 96 4.48 18.10 13.57
#